data_c50a3494e042ef67710cea02fbfd4f3b
#
_entry.id   c50a3494e042ef67710cea02fbfd4f3b
#
_cell.length_a   1.000
_cell.length_b   1.000
_cell.length_c   1.000
_cell.angle_alpha   90.00
_cell.angle_beta   90.00
_cell.angle_gamma   90.00
#
_symmetry.space_group_name_H-M   'P 1'
#
loop_
_entity.id
_entity.type
_entity.pdbx_description
1 polymer ?
#
loop_
_entity_poly.entity_id
_entity_poly.type
_entity_poly.pdbx_seq_one_letter_code
_entity_poly.pdbx_strand_id
1 'polypeptide(L)'
;MIRRICLDHFRRVENKCIELSRFSLLYGPPNAGKTTFMEGAALLIQSRGEQWLAFEGPLLIIHEPEDVHFGGDLERPFAVELSVEVEGELITYGYRYATASNYVEQWVGKDGKLLARMAKRGERGALLYPVEADLCVAPYAVMNEDALITCGAVEDERLRVAERALLTLRVGLKDKFYLLSGRRLAAWKYTYETHVDLMPATSVGPEGQFTAHHLSRILTQAAYERTRELLYAYLPLAGVEDVRVGLVKSGRIAMYVKSGGLWTNAYNAGNYTKAVLPVLLQLLLANPGSAVFVDDADLAVPATHAERLLGAFLEIARARGLQLVLAAKEPAFATAAERLGLEVVSL
;
A
#
# COMPACT_ATOMS: atom_id res chain seq x y z
N MET A 1 7.84 -2.61 -9.27
CA MET A 1 7.70 -3.64 -8.22
C MET A 1 8.53 -3.24 -7.00
N ILE A 2 7.97 -3.30 -5.78
CA ILE A 2 8.72 -3.01 -4.55
C ILE A 2 9.59 -4.24 -4.22
N ARG A 3 10.89 -4.05 -4.13
CA ARG A 3 11.88 -5.12 -3.89
C ARG A 3 12.34 -5.21 -2.46
N ARG A 4 12.39 -4.06 -1.77
CA ARG A 4 12.92 -3.99 -0.40
C ARG A 4 12.23 -2.88 0.37
N ILE A 5 12.00 -3.12 1.64
CA ILE A 5 11.52 -2.13 2.61
C ILE A 5 12.46 -2.18 3.81
N CYS A 6 13.07 -1.05 4.15
CA CYS A 6 13.86 -0.90 5.37
C CYS A 6 13.18 0.11 6.30
N LEU A 7 13.14 -0.23 7.56
CA LEU A 7 12.62 0.62 8.63
C LEU A 7 13.72 0.82 9.68
N ASP A 8 13.90 2.06 10.11
CA ASP A 8 14.79 2.45 11.20
C ASP A 8 13.99 3.28 12.20
N HIS A 9 13.87 2.82 13.45
CA HIS A 9 13.11 3.45 14.54
C HIS A 9 11.68 3.86 14.17
N PHE A 10 11.04 3.06 13.31
CA PHE A 10 9.67 3.31 12.87
C PHE A 10 8.69 2.42 13.63
N ARG A 11 7.80 3.04 14.41
CA ARG A 11 6.82 2.38 15.29
C ARG A 11 7.48 1.39 16.25
N ARG A 12 7.34 0.08 15.98
CA ARG A 12 7.90 -1.01 16.82
C ARG A 12 9.15 -1.64 16.22
N VAL A 13 9.56 -1.20 15.05
CA VAL A 13 10.76 -1.73 14.37
C VAL A 13 11.93 -0.83 14.65
N GLU A 14 12.93 -1.36 15.35
CA GLU A 14 14.13 -0.61 15.69
C GLU A 14 15.05 -0.44 14.48
N ASN A 15 15.42 -1.53 13.81
CA ASN A 15 16.17 -1.51 12.56
C ASN A 15 16.01 -2.86 11.86
N LYS A 16 15.32 -2.89 10.75
CA LYS A 16 15.13 -4.11 9.97
C LYS A 16 14.82 -3.80 8.52
N CYS A 17 15.37 -4.60 7.61
CA CYS A 17 14.99 -4.64 6.20
C CYS A 17 14.33 -5.98 5.87
N ILE A 18 13.39 -5.94 4.92
CA ILE A 18 12.80 -7.12 4.30
C ILE A 18 12.95 -7.04 2.79
N GLU A 19 13.25 -8.17 2.17
CA GLU A 19 13.21 -8.32 0.72
C GLU A 19 11.85 -8.86 0.30
N LEU A 20 11.41 -8.44 -0.87
CA LEU A 20 10.11 -8.83 -1.41
C LEU A 20 10.25 -9.34 -2.84
N SER A 21 9.65 -10.47 -3.11
CA SER A 21 9.45 -10.98 -4.45
C SER A 21 8.13 -10.48 -5.05
N ARG A 22 7.77 -11.00 -6.20
CA ARG A 22 6.48 -10.71 -6.81
C ARG A 22 5.32 -11.22 -5.96
N PHE A 23 5.51 -12.34 -5.26
CA PHE A 23 4.52 -12.96 -4.39
C PHE A 23 5.17 -13.29 -3.06
N SER A 24 4.86 -12.50 -2.03
CA SER A 24 5.47 -12.65 -0.70
C SER A 24 4.40 -12.75 0.39
N LEU A 25 4.68 -13.58 1.39
CA LEU A 25 3.94 -13.64 2.64
C LEU A 25 4.83 -13.17 3.79
N LEU A 26 4.49 -12.06 4.42
CA LEU A 26 5.06 -11.64 5.69
C LEU A 26 4.43 -12.48 6.80
N TYR A 27 5.20 -13.38 7.39
CA TYR A 27 4.71 -14.30 8.40
C TYR A 27 5.39 -14.04 9.75
N GLY A 28 4.63 -14.12 10.81
CA GLY A 28 5.15 -13.97 12.18
C GLY A 28 4.05 -13.80 13.21
N PRO A 29 4.39 -13.84 14.50
CA PRO A 29 3.42 -13.68 15.58
C PRO A 29 2.77 -12.28 15.55
N PRO A 30 1.69 -12.07 16.31
CA PRO A 30 1.17 -10.72 16.57
C PRO A 30 2.29 -9.78 17.05
N ASN A 31 2.26 -8.54 16.61
CA ASN A 31 3.24 -7.50 16.92
C ASN A 31 4.68 -7.71 16.38
N ALA A 32 4.92 -8.67 15.49
CA ALA A 32 6.21 -8.86 14.84
C ALA A 32 6.61 -7.75 13.85
N GLY A 33 5.72 -6.79 13.59
CA GLY A 33 6.00 -5.67 12.69
C GLY A 33 5.48 -5.82 11.25
N LYS A 34 4.71 -6.87 10.93
CA LYS A 34 4.15 -7.10 9.58
C LYS A 34 3.41 -5.87 9.03
N THR A 35 2.41 -5.40 9.76
CA THR A 35 1.65 -4.17 9.47
C THR A 35 2.57 -2.96 9.36
N THR A 36 3.56 -2.86 10.23
CA THR A 36 4.51 -1.74 10.28
C THR A 36 5.30 -1.60 8.97
N PHE A 37 5.74 -2.71 8.37
CA PHE A 37 6.41 -2.67 7.05
C PHE A 37 5.46 -2.20 5.94
N MET A 38 4.22 -2.66 5.94
CA MET A 38 3.22 -2.25 4.95
C MET A 38 2.87 -0.77 5.09
N GLU A 39 2.70 -0.29 6.32
CA GLU A 39 2.37 1.10 6.61
C GLU A 39 3.55 2.05 6.35
N GLY A 40 4.79 1.63 6.61
CA GLY A 40 5.97 2.40 6.23
C GLY A 40 6.05 2.64 4.72
N ALA A 41 5.82 1.61 3.92
CA ALA A 41 5.74 1.75 2.48
C ALA A 41 4.58 2.66 2.05
N ALA A 42 3.39 2.46 2.63
CA ALA A 42 2.21 3.28 2.33
C ALA A 42 2.42 4.75 2.69
N LEU A 43 3.07 5.06 3.83
CA LEU A 43 3.37 6.42 4.24
C LEU A 43 4.22 7.16 3.20
N LEU A 44 5.31 6.57 2.73
CA LEU A 44 6.14 7.20 1.70
C LEU A 44 5.38 7.35 0.37
N ILE A 45 4.63 6.33 -0.03
CA ILE A 45 3.94 6.32 -1.32
C ILE A 45 2.78 7.32 -1.34
N GLN A 46 2.02 7.44 -0.26
CA GLN A 46 0.96 8.46 -0.18
C GLN A 46 1.49 9.87 -0.09
N SER A 47 2.69 10.05 0.50
CA SER A 47 3.35 11.35 0.63
C SER A 47 4.02 11.83 -0.68
N ARG A 48 4.04 11.00 -1.70
CA ARG A 48 4.69 11.25 -2.99
C ARG A 48 4.26 12.58 -3.62
N GLY A 49 5.21 13.50 -3.81
CA GLY A 49 4.97 14.83 -4.37
C GLY A 49 4.40 15.85 -3.37
N GLU A 50 4.09 15.45 -2.15
CA GLU A 50 3.69 16.35 -1.08
C GLU A 50 4.90 17.09 -0.50
N GLN A 51 4.67 18.26 0.11
CA GLN A 51 5.74 19.03 0.75
C GLN A 51 6.26 18.36 2.04
N TRP A 52 5.44 17.51 2.67
CA TRP A 52 5.70 16.83 3.92
C TRP A 52 5.21 15.38 3.89
N LEU A 53 5.60 14.59 4.88
CA LEU A 53 4.98 13.29 5.09
C LEU A 53 3.48 13.47 5.34
N ALA A 54 2.68 12.87 4.47
CA ALA A 54 1.23 12.88 4.59
C ALA A 54 0.81 11.82 5.62
N PHE A 55 0.72 12.19 6.88
CA PHE A 55 0.23 11.30 7.93
C PHE A 55 -1.25 10.93 7.75
N GLU A 56 -2.01 11.80 7.11
CA GLU A 56 -3.38 11.51 6.69
C GLU A 56 -3.45 11.44 5.16
N GLY A 57 -3.95 10.33 4.65
CA GLY A 57 -4.01 10.12 3.21
C GLY A 57 -4.89 8.94 2.81
N PRO A 58 -4.95 8.66 1.51
CA PRO A 58 -5.85 7.65 0.97
C PRO A 58 -5.45 6.21 1.29
N LEU A 59 -4.22 5.96 1.74
CA LEU A 59 -3.72 4.63 2.06
C LEU A 59 -3.71 4.34 3.55
N LEU A 60 -3.38 5.35 4.35
CA LEU A 60 -3.39 5.20 5.80
C LEU A 60 -3.62 6.55 6.50
N ILE A 61 -4.11 6.50 7.73
CA ILE A 61 -4.28 7.63 8.63
C ILE A 61 -3.49 7.36 9.90
N ILE A 62 -2.59 8.26 10.23
CA ILE A 62 -1.81 8.29 11.46
C ILE A 62 -2.20 9.58 12.19
N HIS A 63 -2.93 9.46 13.28
CA HIS A 63 -3.52 10.61 13.96
C HIS A 63 -2.48 11.41 14.75
N GLU A 64 -1.52 10.71 15.35
CA GLU A 64 -0.54 11.33 16.23
C GLU A 64 0.89 11.03 15.76
N PRO A 65 1.77 12.06 15.68
CA PRO A 65 3.16 11.85 15.27
C PRO A 65 3.91 10.84 16.14
N GLU A 66 3.56 10.75 17.43
CA GLU A 66 4.11 9.78 18.35
C GLU A 66 3.94 8.33 17.90
N ASP A 67 2.86 8.06 17.16
CA ASP A 67 2.54 6.72 16.67
C ASP A 67 3.53 6.18 15.63
N VAL A 68 4.34 7.03 15.01
CA VAL A 68 5.36 6.63 14.02
C VAL A 68 6.75 6.53 14.61
N HIS A 69 7.02 7.16 15.75
CA HIS A 69 8.31 7.12 16.41
C HIS A 69 8.47 5.87 17.27
N PHE A 70 9.65 5.28 17.26
CA PHE A 70 9.98 4.13 18.11
C PHE A 70 9.92 4.52 19.57
N GLY A 71 9.02 3.85 20.31
CA GLY A 71 8.80 4.16 21.74
C GLY A 71 8.17 5.53 22.02
N GLY A 72 7.64 6.24 20.99
CA GLY A 72 7.06 7.57 21.14
C GLY A 72 8.09 8.69 21.30
N ASP A 73 9.38 8.43 21.04
CA ASP A 73 10.46 9.40 21.19
C ASP A 73 10.55 10.31 19.96
N LEU A 74 9.97 11.50 20.06
CA LEU A 74 9.89 12.50 18.98
C LEU A 74 11.25 13.13 18.61
N GLU A 75 12.23 13.07 19.49
CA GLU A 75 13.61 13.56 19.23
C GLU A 75 14.39 12.56 18.38
N ARG A 76 14.06 11.30 18.47
CA ARG A 76 14.74 10.24 17.73
C ARG A 76 14.20 10.16 16.31
N PRO A 77 15.05 10.38 15.28
CA PRO A 77 14.61 10.26 13.91
C PRO A 77 14.18 8.83 13.59
N PHE A 78 13.09 8.69 12.85
CA PHE A 78 12.78 7.45 12.16
C PHE A 78 13.14 7.55 10.68
N ALA A 79 13.37 6.41 10.03
CA ALA A 79 13.55 6.37 8.59
C ALA A 79 12.76 5.23 7.95
N VAL A 80 12.31 5.50 6.74
CA VAL A 80 11.72 4.50 5.83
C VAL A 80 12.46 4.56 4.50
N GLU A 81 12.89 3.41 4.00
CA GLU A 81 13.53 3.28 2.70
C GLU A 81 12.80 2.23 1.86
N LEU A 82 12.59 2.56 0.60
CA LEU A 82 12.01 1.66 -0.40
C LEU A 82 12.99 1.46 -1.55
N SER A 83 13.20 0.21 -1.96
CA SER A 83 13.82 -0.09 -3.24
C SER A 83 12.74 -0.60 -4.20
N VAL A 84 12.59 0.08 -5.32
CA VAL A 84 11.52 -0.16 -6.29
C VAL A 84 12.13 -0.40 -7.66
N GLU A 85 11.75 -1.49 -8.28
CA GLU A 85 12.07 -1.77 -9.67
C GLU A 85 11.02 -1.12 -10.58
N VAL A 86 11.44 -0.19 -11.41
CA VAL A 86 10.63 0.51 -12.42
C VAL A 86 11.37 0.43 -13.75
N GLU A 87 10.70 -0.09 -14.78
CA GLU A 87 11.26 -0.19 -16.15
C GLU A 87 12.64 -0.90 -16.22
N GLY A 88 12.88 -1.85 -15.31
CA GLY A 88 14.14 -2.61 -15.24
C GLY A 88 15.25 -1.91 -14.44
N GLU A 89 15.01 -0.73 -13.91
CA GLU A 89 15.95 0.00 -13.03
C GLU A 89 15.56 -0.20 -11.56
N LEU A 90 16.53 -0.49 -10.70
CA LEU A 90 16.31 -0.56 -9.25
C LEU A 90 16.61 0.80 -8.61
N ILE A 91 15.56 1.53 -8.25
CA ILE A 91 15.66 2.84 -7.61
C ILE A 91 15.41 2.68 -6.12
N THR A 92 16.32 3.20 -5.30
CA THR A 92 16.19 3.27 -3.85
C THR A 92 15.89 4.71 -3.44
N TYR A 93 14.88 4.89 -2.62
CA TYR A 93 14.54 6.18 -2.02
C TYR A 93 14.33 6.01 -0.53
N GLY A 94 14.97 6.86 0.26
CA GLY A 94 14.82 6.89 1.71
C GLY A 94 14.46 8.27 2.23
N TYR A 95 13.69 8.27 3.30
CA TYR A 95 13.25 9.46 4.01
C TYR A 95 13.43 9.26 5.51
N ARG A 96 14.11 10.21 6.17
CA ARG A 96 14.32 10.26 7.62
C ARG A 96 13.71 11.52 8.18
N TYR A 97 13.01 11.38 9.30
CA TYR A 97 12.28 12.49 9.92
C TYR A 97 12.31 12.40 11.43
N ALA A 98 12.49 13.55 12.10
CA ALA A 98 12.30 13.71 13.54
C ALA A 98 11.34 14.88 13.79
N THR A 99 10.22 14.61 14.45
CA THR A 99 9.14 15.59 14.67
C THR A 99 9.58 16.76 15.54
N ALA A 100 10.20 16.50 16.69
CA ALA A 100 10.56 17.54 17.64
C ALA A 100 11.59 18.54 17.10
N SER A 101 12.59 18.10 16.36
CA SER A 101 13.60 18.94 15.75
C SER A 101 13.24 19.42 14.35
N ASN A 102 12.12 18.95 13.78
CA ASN A 102 11.77 19.13 12.38
C ASN A 102 12.94 18.79 11.45
N TYR A 103 13.65 17.71 11.78
CA TYR A 103 14.77 17.22 10.99
C TYR A 103 14.24 16.39 9.82
N VAL A 104 14.75 16.69 8.64
CA VAL A 104 14.44 15.95 7.41
C VAL A 104 15.74 15.58 6.73
N GLU A 105 15.85 14.34 6.28
CA GLU A 105 16.90 13.86 5.40
C GLU A 105 16.30 12.95 4.35
N GLN A 106 16.77 13.07 3.12
CA GLN A 106 16.35 12.24 2.00
C GLN A 106 17.56 11.76 1.22
N TRP A 107 17.44 10.59 0.63
CA TRP A 107 18.45 10.08 -0.29
C TRP A 107 17.81 9.31 -1.43
N VAL A 108 18.44 9.35 -2.57
CA VAL A 108 18.08 8.57 -3.75
C VAL A 108 19.29 7.83 -4.27
N GLY A 109 19.09 6.58 -4.64
CA GLY A 109 20.10 5.72 -5.22
C GLY A 109 19.53 4.96 -6.42
N LYS A 110 20.42 4.43 -7.23
CA LYS A 110 20.10 3.58 -8.36
C LYS A 110 21.11 2.44 -8.44
N ASP A 111 20.61 1.21 -8.62
CA ASP A 111 21.42 -0.01 -8.75
C ASP A 111 22.50 -0.14 -7.63
N GLY A 112 22.09 0.16 -6.39
CA GLY A 112 22.95 0.10 -5.20
C GLY A 112 23.93 1.28 -5.04
N LYS A 113 23.92 2.28 -5.94
CA LYS A 113 24.79 3.46 -5.85
C LYS A 113 23.96 4.67 -5.37
N LEU A 114 24.48 5.37 -4.37
CA LEU A 114 23.92 6.66 -3.94
C LEU A 114 24.12 7.68 -5.06
N LEU A 115 23.03 8.36 -5.43
CA LEU A 115 23.04 9.44 -6.44
C LEU A 115 22.98 10.81 -5.81
N ALA A 116 22.09 10.99 -4.83
CA ALA A 116 21.98 12.25 -4.10
C ALA A 116 21.54 12.00 -2.65
N ARG A 117 22.00 12.88 -1.76
CA ARG A 117 21.58 12.96 -0.36
C ARG A 117 21.39 14.41 0.01
N MET A 118 20.27 14.74 0.61
CA MET A 118 19.93 16.09 1.03
C MET A 118 19.37 16.08 2.45
N ALA A 119 19.52 17.19 3.16
CA ALA A 119 18.98 17.35 4.50
C ALA A 119 18.58 18.80 4.77
N LYS A 120 17.74 19.00 5.78
CA LYS A 120 17.49 20.33 6.33
C LYS A 120 18.73 20.80 7.10
N ARG A 121 19.19 22.02 6.79
CA ARG A 121 20.29 22.71 7.46
C ARG A 121 19.80 24.09 7.91
N GLY A 122 19.44 24.20 9.18
CA GLY A 122 18.75 25.41 9.67
C GLY A 122 17.36 25.56 9.05
N GLU A 123 17.05 26.72 8.47
CA GLU A 123 15.80 26.96 7.74
C GLU A 123 15.87 26.58 6.25
N ARG A 124 17.05 26.28 5.74
CA ARG A 124 17.29 25.96 4.33
C ARG A 124 17.62 24.50 4.14
N GLY A 125 17.36 24.01 2.95
CA GLY A 125 17.83 22.70 2.53
C GLY A 125 19.27 22.76 2.03
N ALA A 126 20.00 21.69 2.22
CA ALA A 126 21.34 21.50 1.69
C ALA A 126 21.43 20.16 0.97
N LEU A 127 22.03 20.18 -0.21
CA LEU A 127 22.54 19.00 -0.89
C LEU A 127 23.84 18.60 -0.20
N LEU A 128 23.90 17.39 0.34
CA LEU A 128 25.07 16.86 1.06
C LEU A 128 25.94 15.96 0.16
N TYR A 129 25.38 15.46 -0.94
CA TYR A 129 26.02 14.59 -1.89
C TYR A 129 25.26 14.66 -3.23
N PRO A 130 25.88 14.67 -4.39
CA PRO A 130 27.30 14.40 -4.66
C PRO A 130 28.27 15.56 -4.38
N VAL A 131 27.75 16.75 -4.20
CA VAL A 131 28.49 17.99 -3.91
C VAL A 131 27.74 18.79 -2.87
N GLU A 132 28.41 19.46 -1.96
CA GLU A 132 27.78 20.33 -0.98
C GLU A 132 27.30 21.62 -1.64
N ALA A 133 25.97 21.88 -1.61
CA ALA A 133 25.34 23.06 -2.18
C ALA A 133 24.03 23.41 -1.47
N ASP A 134 23.68 24.68 -1.49
CA ASP A 134 22.37 25.13 -1.00
C ASP A 134 21.27 24.76 -2.01
N LEU A 135 20.12 24.34 -1.51
CA LEU A 135 18.93 24.04 -2.30
C LEU A 135 17.98 25.22 -2.30
N CYS A 136 17.48 25.62 -3.48
CA CYS A 136 16.51 26.70 -3.67
C CYS A 136 15.08 26.24 -3.45
N VAL A 137 14.79 24.97 -3.68
CA VAL A 137 13.48 24.38 -3.39
C VAL A 137 13.61 23.57 -2.10
N ALA A 138 12.54 23.59 -1.30
CA ALA A 138 12.54 22.92 -0.01
C ALA A 138 12.81 21.41 -0.15
N PRO A 139 13.78 20.85 0.57
CA PRO A 139 14.11 19.43 0.53
C PRO A 139 13.06 18.56 1.23
N TYR A 140 11.88 19.12 1.51
CA TYR A 140 10.80 18.43 2.21
C TYR A 140 9.92 17.61 1.26
N ALA A 141 9.87 18.04 -0.01
CA ALA A 141 8.99 17.39 -0.98
C ALA A 141 9.39 15.92 -1.18
N VAL A 142 8.51 15.04 -0.73
CA VAL A 142 8.74 13.59 -0.71
C VAL A 142 8.75 13.03 -2.13
N MET A 143 9.80 12.34 -2.52
CA MET A 143 9.97 11.77 -3.88
C MET A 143 9.76 12.83 -4.98
N ASN A 144 10.29 14.02 -4.78
CA ASN A 144 10.14 15.13 -5.73
C ASN A 144 11.51 15.51 -6.31
N GLU A 145 11.61 15.48 -7.64
CA GLU A 145 12.82 15.87 -8.39
C GLU A 145 13.14 17.35 -8.21
N ASP A 146 12.14 18.20 -8.04
CA ASP A 146 12.34 19.63 -7.81
C ASP A 146 13.08 19.94 -6.49
N ALA A 147 13.07 19.00 -5.53
CA ALA A 147 13.81 19.15 -4.28
C ALA A 147 15.33 19.17 -4.46
N LEU A 148 15.84 18.76 -5.63
CA LEU A 148 17.26 18.80 -5.97
C LEU A 148 17.71 20.10 -6.64
N ILE A 149 16.83 21.09 -6.82
CA ILE A 149 17.18 22.37 -7.45
C ILE A 149 18.12 23.16 -6.54
N THR A 150 19.36 23.36 -7.01
CA THR A 150 20.40 24.12 -6.33
C THR A 150 20.29 25.63 -6.58
N CYS A 151 20.72 26.47 -5.62
CA CYS A 151 20.67 27.93 -5.74
C CYS A 151 21.79 28.50 -6.66
N GLY A 152 22.69 27.68 -7.15
CA GLY A 152 23.72 28.04 -8.11
C GLY A 152 23.81 27.00 -9.20
N ALA A 153 24.50 27.33 -10.28
CA ALA A 153 24.78 26.36 -11.33
C ALA A 153 25.71 25.26 -10.78
N VAL A 154 25.16 24.08 -10.55
CA VAL A 154 25.94 22.89 -10.16
C VAL A 154 25.89 21.91 -11.33
N GLU A 155 27.02 21.78 -12.00
CA GLU A 155 27.17 20.81 -13.09
C GLU A 155 27.69 19.48 -12.54
N ASP A 156 26.76 18.59 -12.16
CA ASP A 156 27.08 17.21 -11.78
C ASP A 156 26.09 16.26 -12.45
N GLU A 157 26.60 15.36 -13.29
CA GLU A 157 25.77 14.40 -14.04
C GLU A 157 24.97 13.48 -13.10
N ARG A 158 25.48 13.22 -11.87
CA ARG A 158 24.75 12.41 -10.88
C ARG A 158 23.48 13.09 -10.42
N LEU A 159 23.41 14.43 -10.36
CA LEU A 159 22.18 15.16 -10.03
C LEU A 159 21.12 14.95 -11.11
N ARG A 160 21.48 15.06 -12.37
CA ARG A 160 20.54 14.79 -13.47
C ARG A 160 20.01 13.35 -13.45
N VAL A 161 20.90 12.40 -13.10
CA VAL A 161 20.49 10.99 -12.94
C VAL A 161 19.57 10.83 -11.71
N ALA A 162 19.84 11.54 -10.61
CA ALA A 162 19.01 11.52 -9.41
C ALA A 162 17.63 12.12 -9.64
N GLU A 163 17.54 13.27 -10.32
CA GLU A 163 16.27 13.91 -10.73
C GLU A 163 15.42 12.95 -11.57
N ARG A 164 16.04 12.33 -12.58
CA ARG A 164 15.36 11.34 -13.42
C ARG A 164 14.89 10.13 -12.62
N ALA A 165 15.71 9.62 -11.70
CA ALA A 165 15.32 8.50 -10.85
C ALA A 165 14.15 8.84 -9.94
N LEU A 166 14.11 10.04 -9.34
CA LEU A 166 12.98 10.51 -8.53
C LEU A 166 11.71 10.66 -9.38
N LEU A 167 11.80 11.26 -10.55
CA LEU A 167 10.67 11.39 -11.48
C LEU A 167 10.13 10.00 -11.89
N THR A 168 11.03 9.08 -12.26
CA THR A 168 10.69 7.71 -12.64
C THR A 168 9.97 7.00 -11.51
N LEU A 169 10.45 7.13 -10.26
CA LEU A 169 9.84 6.53 -9.08
C LEU A 169 8.47 7.14 -8.79
N ARG A 170 8.36 8.48 -8.83
CA ARG A 170 7.11 9.22 -8.58
C ARG A 170 6.02 8.83 -9.58
N VAL A 171 6.35 8.79 -10.85
CA VAL A 171 5.42 8.39 -11.92
C VAL A 171 5.11 6.90 -11.87
N GLY A 172 6.12 6.07 -11.65
CA GLY A 172 6.01 4.61 -11.61
C GLY A 172 5.13 4.08 -10.48
N LEU A 173 5.05 4.82 -9.35
CA LEU A 173 4.19 4.47 -8.21
C LEU A 173 2.79 5.11 -8.26
N LYS A 174 2.56 6.04 -9.20
CA LYS A 174 1.26 6.70 -9.32
C LYS A 174 0.17 5.69 -9.68
N ASP A 175 -0.87 5.62 -8.84
CA ASP A 175 -2.03 4.73 -9.02
C ASP A 175 -1.68 3.23 -9.18
N LYS A 176 -0.50 2.84 -8.65
CA LYS A 176 0.02 1.46 -8.74
C LYS A 176 0.34 0.83 -7.38
N PHE A 177 -0.18 1.39 -6.31
CA PHE A 177 -0.04 0.81 -4.97
C PHE A 177 -1.39 0.80 -4.26
N TYR A 178 -1.74 -0.33 -3.70
CA TYR A 178 -2.98 -0.55 -2.94
C TYR A 178 -2.66 -1.23 -1.62
N LEU A 179 -3.22 -0.72 -0.55
CA LEU A 179 -3.14 -1.32 0.78
C LEU A 179 -4.54 -1.68 1.26
N LEU A 180 -4.73 -2.93 1.69
CA LEU A 180 -5.89 -3.35 2.46
C LEU A 180 -5.47 -3.63 3.89
N SER A 181 -6.02 -2.87 4.80
CA SER A 181 -5.77 -2.95 6.24
C SER A 181 -6.50 -4.13 6.90
N GLY A 182 -6.00 -4.61 8.02
CA GLY A 182 -6.71 -5.53 8.91
C GLY A 182 -8.03 -4.98 9.48
N ARG A 183 -8.29 -3.67 9.36
CA ARG A 183 -9.53 -3.01 9.81
C ARG A 183 -10.70 -3.18 8.85
N ARG A 184 -10.56 -3.89 7.73
CA ARG A 184 -11.60 -4.02 6.68
C ARG A 184 -12.94 -4.60 7.15
N LEU A 185 -13.00 -5.22 8.33
CA LEU A 185 -14.28 -5.63 8.92
C LEU A 185 -15.13 -4.46 9.42
N ALA A 186 -14.50 -3.34 9.79
CA ALA A 186 -15.19 -2.16 10.30
C ALA A 186 -15.82 -1.31 9.19
N ALA A 187 -15.27 -1.32 8.00
CA ALA A 187 -15.67 -0.47 6.86
C ALA A 187 -17.12 -0.71 6.39
N TRP A 188 -17.70 -1.86 6.68
CA TRP A 188 -19.07 -2.19 6.29
C TRP A 188 -20.15 -1.32 6.96
N LYS A 189 -19.78 -0.52 7.97
CA LYS A 189 -20.66 0.50 8.57
C LYS A 189 -20.82 1.75 7.69
N TYR A 190 -19.84 2.03 6.84
CA TYR A 190 -19.70 3.31 6.12
C TYR A 190 -19.99 3.21 4.62
N THR A 191 -20.30 2.03 4.09
CA THR A 191 -20.52 1.79 2.65
C THR A 191 -21.77 2.47 2.07
N TYR A 192 -22.28 3.50 2.73
CA TYR A 192 -23.58 4.09 2.41
C TYR A 192 -23.50 5.48 1.78
N GLU A 193 -22.35 6.12 1.71
CA GLU A 193 -22.29 7.49 1.20
C GLU A 193 -21.94 7.54 -0.29
N THR A 194 -22.80 8.27 -1.03
CA THR A 194 -22.72 8.42 -2.49
C THR A 194 -21.81 9.55 -2.96
N HIS A 195 -20.75 9.90 -2.23
CA HIS A 195 -19.76 10.85 -2.75
C HIS A 195 -18.90 10.16 -3.82
N VAL A 196 -19.55 9.92 -4.95
CA VAL A 196 -18.97 9.22 -6.12
C VAL A 196 -17.74 9.97 -6.68
N ASP A 197 -17.69 11.28 -6.50
CA ASP A 197 -16.64 12.14 -7.07
C ASP A 197 -15.28 11.99 -6.37
N LEU A 198 -15.25 11.47 -5.15
CA LEU A 198 -14.02 11.26 -4.39
C LEU A 198 -13.52 9.79 -4.41
N MET A 199 -14.25 8.90 -5.07
CA MET A 199 -13.91 7.49 -5.09
C MET A 199 -12.78 7.21 -6.09
N PRO A 200 -11.66 6.61 -5.65
CA PRO A 200 -10.61 6.17 -6.57
C PRO A 200 -11.15 5.18 -7.60
N ALA A 201 -10.74 5.33 -8.86
CA ALA A 201 -11.28 4.52 -9.97
C ALA A 201 -11.02 3.02 -9.81
N THR A 202 -9.94 2.62 -9.13
CA THR A 202 -9.44 1.24 -9.06
C THR A 202 -9.11 0.77 -7.63
N SER A 203 -9.50 1.53 -6.60
CA SER A 203 -9.25 1.18 -5.19
C SER A 203 -10.54 0.99 -4.41
N VAL A 204 -10.68 -0.16 -3.75
CA VAL A 204 -11.77 -0.40 -2.79
C VAL A 204 -11.57 0.37 -1.48
N GLY A 205 -10.44 1.06 -1.33
CA GLY A 205 -10.01 1.73 -0.10
C GLY A 205 -9.34 0.78 0.90
N PRO A 206 -8.50 1.31 1.81
CA PRO A 206 -7.74 0.49 2.75
C PRO A 206 -8.61 -0.40 3.63
N GLU A 207 -9.77 0.06 4.00
CA GLU A 207 -10.74 -0.70 4.82
C GLU A 207 -11.83 -1.38 3.99
N GLY A 208 -11.76 -1.32 2.65
CA GLY A 208 -12.79 -1.85 1.77
C GLY A 208 -14.06 -0.97 1.70
N GLN A 209 -13.97 0.29 2.14
CA GLN A 209 -15.10 1.22 2.25
C GLN A 209 -15.79 1.52 0.92
N PHE A 210 -15.11 1.34 -0.22
CA PHE A 210 -15.67 1.57 -1.56
C PHE A 210 -16.17 0.29 -2.24
N THR A 211 -16.18 -0.86 -1.54
CA THR A 211 -16.59 -2.17 -2.09
C THR A 211 -17.97 -2.11 -2.74
N ALA A 212 -18.97 -1.55 -2.06
CA ALA A 212 -20.34 -1.47 -2.60
C ALA A 212 -20.42 -0.58 -3.86
N HIS A 213 -19.66 0.50 -3.91
CA HIS A 213 -19.63 1.41 -5.05
C HIS A 213 -19.03 0.72 -6.28
N HIS A 214 -17.90 0.02 -6.13
CA HIS A 214 -17.29 -0.72 -7.22
C HIS A 214 -18.16 -1.87 -7.70
N LEU A 215 -18.82 -2.58 -6.80
CA LEU A 215 -19.80 -3.60 -7.17
C LEU A 215 -20.96 -3.00 -7.95
N SER A 216 -21.49 -1.83 -7.54
CA SER A 216 -22.50 -1.13 -8.32
C SER A 216 -22.06 -0.86 -9.76
N ARG A 217 -20.84 -0.33 -9.95
CA ARG A 217 -20.27 -0.06 -11.28
C ARG A 217 -20.10 -1.35 -12.10
N ILE A 218 -19.54 -2.40 -11.50
CA ILE A 218 -19.30 -3.68 -12.17
C ILE A 218 -20.62 -4.33 -12.59
N LEU A 219 -21.66 -4.24 -11.77
CA LEU A 219 -22.95 -4.87 -12.05
C LEU A 219 -23.80 -4.11 -13.08
N THR A 220 -23.60 -2.78 -13.21
CA THR A 220 -24.48 -1.92 -14.02
C THR A 220 -23.84 -1.39 -15.31
N GLN A 221 -22.51 -1.27 -15.39
CA GLN A 221 -21.84 -0.67 -16.52
C GLN A 221 -21.26 -1.74 -17.46
N ALA A 222 -21.54 -1.61 -18.76
CA ALA A 222 -21.06 -2.52 -19.80
C ALA A 222 -19.53 -2.60 -19.87
N ALA A 223 -18.82 -1.49 -19.60
CA ALA A 223 -17.35 -1.47 -19.58
C ALA A 223 -16.71 -2.49 -18.61
N TYR A 224 -17.46 -2.97 -17.63
CA TYR A 224 -16.99 -3.94 -16.62
C TYR A 224 -17.47 -5.39 -16.88
N GLU A 225 -17.99 -5.71 -18.06
CA GLU A 225 -18.54 -7.05 -18.36
C GLU A 225 -17.56 -8.17 -18.02
N ARG A 226 -16.32 -8.08 -18.51
CA ARG A 226 -15.28 -9.08 -18.21
C ARG A 226 -14.93 -9.13 -16.72
N THR A 227 -14.89 -7.99 -16.04
CA THR A 227 -14.64 -7.94 -14.58
C THR A 227 -15.78 -8.58 -13.82
N ARG A 228 -17.02 -8.40 -14.27
CA ARG A 228 -18.21 -9.03 -13.71
C ARG A 228 -18.19 -10.54 -13.85
N GLU A 229 -17.82 -11.07 -15.01
CA GLU A 229 -17.66 -12.52 -15.22
C GLU A 229 -16.62 -13.12 -14.26
N LEU A 230 -15.45 -12.48 -14.14
CA LEU A 230 -14.42 -12.90 -13.20
C LEU A 230 -14.90 -12.80 -11.74
N LEU A 231 -15.60 -11.72 -11.38
CA LEU A 231 -16.17 -11.57 -10.05
C LEU A 231 -17.08 -12.75 -9.71
N TYR A 232 -18.02 -13.10 -10.58
CA TYR A 232 -18.93 -14.24 -10.34
C TYR A 232 -18.18 -15.58 -10.26
N ALA A 233 -17.11 -15.77 -11.01
CA ALA A 233 -16.27 -16.96 -10.92
C ALA A 233 -15.60 -17.11 -9.54
N TYR A 234 -15.21 -15.98 -8.91
CA TYR A 234 -14.52 -15.99 -7.62
C TYR A 234 -15.40 -15.70 -6.40
N LEU A 235 -16.64 -15.25 -6.54
CA LEU A 235 -17.56 -15.00 -5.43
C LEU A 235 -17.72 -16.19 -4.45
N PRO A 236 -17.76 -17.46 -4.92
CA PRO A 236 -17.85 -18.59 -4.01
C PRO A 236 -16.68 -18.71 -3.03
N LEU A 237 -15.53 -18.11 -3.35
CA LEU A 237 -14.38 -18.06 -2.44
C LEU A 237 -14.60 -17.16 -1.24
N ALA A 238 -15.48 -16.16 -1.37
CA ALA A 238 -15.91 -15.30 -0.27
C ALA A 238 -17.15 -15.85 0.48
N GLY A 239 -17.58 -17.08 0.16
CA GLY A 239 -18.79 -17.67 0.70
C GLY A 239 -20.08 -17.02 0.17
N VAL A 240 -20.03 -16.43 -1.02
CA VAL A 240 -21.12 -15.66 -1.63
C VAL A 240 -21.54 -16.30 -2.96
N GLU A 241 -22.83 -16.54 -3.13
CA GLU A 241 -23.43 -17.08 -4.36
C GLU A 241 -23.77 -15.96 -5.36
N ASP A 242 -24.22 -14.81 -4.83
CA ASP A 242 -24.65 -13.67 -5.63
C ASP A 242 -24.58 -12.38 -4.82
N VAL A 243 -24.46 -11.24 -5.49
CA VAL A 243 -24.42 -9.90 -4.90
C VAL A 243 -25.41 -8.97 -5.57
N ARG A 244 -26.02 -8.10 -4.79
CA ARG A 244 -26.90 -7.02 -5.26
C ARG A 244 -26.53 -5.71 -4.60
N VAL A 245 -26.60 -4.65 -5.38
CA VAL A 245 -26.37 -3.30 -4.90
C VAL A 245 -27.53 -2.43 -5.36
N GLY A 246 -28.05 -1.61 -4.46
CA GLY A 246 -29.18 -0.74 -4.75
C GLY A 246 -29.11 0.56 -3.96
N LEU A 247 -29.78 1.60 -4.48
CA LEU A 247 -29.95 2.86 -3.78
C LEU A 247 -31.06 2.72 -2.71
N VAL A 248 -30.84 3.27 -1.54
CA VAL A 248 -31.83 3.39 -0.48
C VAL A 248 -32.26 4.86 -0.30
N LYS A 249 -33.38 5.10 0.41
CA LYS A 249 -34.05 6.42 0.54
C LYS A 249 -33.14 7.60 0.92
N SER A 250 -32.01 7.36 1.53
CA SER A 250 -31.06 8.42 1.97
C SER A 250 -29.99 8.77 0.95
N GLY A 251 -30.11 8.31 -0.32
CA GLY A 251 -29.04 8.42 -1.30
C GLY A 251 -27.85 7.49 -1.04
N ARG A 252 -27.99 6.57 -0.11
CA ARG A 252 -26.96 5.60 0.25
C ARG A 252 -27.02 4.37 -0.63
N ILE A 253 -25.90 3.69 -0.79
CA ILE A 253 -25.83 2.39 -1.46
C ILE A 253 -25.96 1.29 -0.42
N ALA A 254 -26.95 0.40 -0.60
CA ALA A 254 -27.06 -0.82 0.18
C ALA A 254 -26.53 -2.01 -0.64
N MET A 255 -25.73 -2.84 0.00
CA MET A 255 -25.23 -4.08 -0.59
C MET A 255 -25.86 -5.27 0.12
N TYR A 256 -26.25 -6.26 -0.68
CA TYR A 256 -26.78 -7.54 -0.22
C TYR A 256 -25.95 -8.66 -0.82
N VAL A 257 -25.69 -9.68 -0.02
CA VAL A 257 -25.00 -10.90 -0.43
C VAL A 257 -25.94 -12.09 -0.26
N LYS A 258 -25.88 -13.02 -1.18
CA LYS A 258 -26.61 -14.30 -1.10
C LYS A 258 -25.64 -15.39 -0.63
N SER A 259 -26.02 -16.10 0.42
CA SER A 259 -25.25 -17.23 0.96
C SER A 259 -26.20 -18.27 1.52
N GLY A 260 -26.00 -19.55 1.19
CA GLY A 260 -26.91 -20.64 1.59
C GLY A 260 -28.36 -20.44 1.09
N GLY A 261 -28.52 -19.84 -0.10
CA GLY A 261 -29.83 -19.54 -0.68
C GLY A 261 -30.52 -18.29 -0.12
N LEU A 262 -30.00 -17.65 0.95
CA LEU A 262 -30.62 -16.52 1.65
C LEU A 262 -29.91 -15.20 1.34
N TRP A 263 -30.68 -14.14 1.11
CA TRP A 263 -30.19 -12.78 0.97
C TRP A 263 -30.05 -12.11 2.33
N THR A 264 -28.87 -11.57 2.57
CA THR A 264 -28.54 -10.84 3.80
C THR A 264 -27.91 -9.50 3.44
N ASN A 265 -28.27 -8.43 4.19
CA ASN A 265 -27.55 -7.18 4.08
C ASN A 265 -26.06 -7.42 4.41
N ALA A 266 -25.16 -6.91 3.60
CA ALA A 266 -23.72 -7.14 3.76
C ALA A 266 -23.18 -6.71 5.14
N TYR A 267 -23.81 -5.73 5.78
CA TYR A 267 -23.50 -5.36 7.16
C TYR A 267 -23.65 -6.55 8.14
N ASN A 268 -24.64 -7.42 7.91
CA ASN A 268 -24.91 -8.61 8.72
C ASN A 268 -24.25 -9.89 8.15
N ALA A 269 -23.50 -9.78 7.06
CA ALA A 269 -22.78 -10.92 6.51
C ALA A 269 -21.69 -11.41 7.47
N GLY A 270 -21.30 -12.67 7.33
CA GLY A 270 -20.23 -13.26 8.14
C GLY A 270 -18.89 -12.53 7.96
N ASN A 271 -18.06 -12.55 8.99
CA ASN A 271 -16.76 -11.89 8.97
C ASN A 271 -15.84 -12.44 7.86
N TYR A 272 -15.96 -13.71 7.52
CA TYR A 272 -15.25 -14.31 6.39
C TYR A 272 -15.55 -13.57 5.07
N THR A 273 -16.81 -13.39 4.73
CA THR A 273 -17.23 -12.64 3.54
C THR A 273 -16.68 -11.20 3.56
N LYS A 274 -16.80 -10.53 4.70
CA LYS A 274 -16.32 -9.16 4.87
C LYS A 274 -14.81 -9.04 4.71
N ALA A 275 -14.05 -10.05 5.14
CA ALA A 275 -12.61 -10.06 5.03
C ALA A 275 -12.14 -10.33 3.60
N VAL A 276 -12.80 -11.25 2.89
CA VAL A 276 -12.32 -11.80 1.62
C VAL A 276 -12.83 -11.01 0.41
N LEU A 277 -14.11 -10.58 0.41
CA LEU A 277 -14.72 -9.93 -0.76
C LEU A 277 -14.00 -8.63 -1.19
N PRO A 278 -13.60 -7.72 -0.29
CA PRO A 278 -12.85 -6.54 -0.68
C PRO A 278 -11.48 -6.87 -1.29
N VAL A 279 -10.80 -7.92 -0.81
CA VAL A 279 -9.51 -8.37 -1.35
C VAL A 279 -9.67 -8.89 -2.77
N LEU A 280 -10.64 -9.78 -3.00
CA LEU A 280 -10.97 -10.27 -4.34
C LEU A 280 -11.26 -9.12 -5.30
N LEU A 281 -12.10 -8.19 -4.86
CA LEU A 281 -12.49 -7.05 -5.67
C LEU A 281 -11.29 -6.14 -5.98
N GLN A 282 -10.42 -5.86 -4.99
CA GLN A 282 -9.21 -5.10 -5.21
C GLN A 282 -8.28 -5.75 -6.23
N LEU A 283 -8.06 -7.05 -6.14
CA LEU A 283 -7.24 -7.79 -7.10
C LEU A 283 -7.82 -7.72 -8.52
N LEU A 284 -9.14 -7.76 -8.66
CA LEU A 284 -9.83 -7.63 -9.95
C LEU A 284 -9.80 -6.21 -10.53
N LEU A 285 -9.73 -5.17 -9.68
CA LEU A 285 -9.75 -3.76 -10.09
C LEU A 285 -8.36 -3.16 -10.27
N ALA A 286 -7.37 -3.66 -9.56
CA ALA A 286 -6.02 -3.09 -9.56
C ALA A 286 -5.45 -2.93 -10.97
N ASN A 287 -4.77 -1.82 -11.24
CA ASN A 287 -4.11 -1.59 -12.52
C ASN A 287 -3.03 -2.65 -12.77
N PRO A 288 -2.84 -3.13 -13.99
CA PRO A 288 -1.75 -4.06 -14.30
C PRO A 288 -0.38 -3.51 -13.88
N GLY A 289 0.46 -4.39 -13.32
CA GLY A 289 1.80 -4.01 -12.84
C GLY A 289 1.82 -3.31 -11.47
N SER A 290 0.67 -3.23 -10.79
CA SER A 290 0.56 -2.62 -9.45
C SER A 290 1.01 -3.57 -8.35
N ALA A 291 1.32 -2.99 -7.19
CA ALA A 291 1.51 -3.71 -5.93
C ALA A 291 0.22 -3.67 -5.09
N VAL A 292 -0.25 -4.83 -4.65
CA VAL A 292 -1.38 -4.99 -3.74
C VAL A 292 -0.86 -5.60 -2.44
N PHE A 293 -0.98 -4.85 -1.37
CA PHE A 293 -0.59 -5.27 -0.03
C PHE A 293 -1.86 -5.57 0.78
N VAL A 294 -1.91 -6.73 1.41
CA VAL A 294 -3.06 -7.16 2.22
C VAL A 294 -2.59 -7.51 3.62
N ASP A 295 -2.91 -6.66 4.56
CA ASP A 295 -2.65 -6.92 5.98
C ASP A 295 -3.69 -7.87 6.55
N ASP A 296 -3.29 -8.70 7.55
CA ASP A 296 -4.12 -9.75 8.13
C ASP A 296 -4.88 -10.56 7.04
N ALA A 297 -4.16 -11.13 6.08
CA ALA A 297 -4.77 -11.91 5.00
C ALA A 297 -5.53 -13.14 5.51
N ASP A 298 -5.18 -13.62 6.70
CA ASP A 298 -5.82 -14.71 7.45
C ASP A 298 -7.04 -14.25 8.29
N LEU A 299 -7.42 -12.97 8.23
CA LEU A 299 -8.51 -12.42 9.01
C LEU A 299 -9.83 -13.15 8.74
N ALA A 300 -10.37 -13.78 9.77
CA ALA A 300 -11.61 -14.57 9.74
C ALA A 300 -11.62 -15.72 8.71
N VAL A 301 -10.45 -16.14 8.21
CA VAL A 301 -10.33 -17.25 7.25
C VAL A 301 -10.08 -18.55 8.01
N PRO A 302 -10.92 -19.58 7.84
CA PRO A 302 -10.65 -20.90 8.39
C PRO A 302 -9.35 -21.50 7.81
N ALA A 303 -8.55 -22.17 8.64
CA ALA A 303 -7.30 -22.80 8.23
C ALA A 303 -7.46 -23.74 7.00
N THR A 304 -8.60 -24.44 6.92
CA THR A 304 -8.95 -25.34 5.81
C THR A 304 -9.17 -24.62 4.48
N HIS A 305 -9.40 -23.32 4.50
CA HIS A 305 -9.62 -22.51 3.29
C HIS A 305 -8.36 -21.78 2.82
N ALA A 306 -7.28 -21.77 3.63
CA ALA A 306 -6.07 -20.99 3.37
C ALA A 306 -5.49 -21.27 1.98
N GLU A 307 -5.23 -22.53 1.64
CA GLU A 307 -4.59 -22.92 0.38
C GLU A 307 -5.46 -22.56 -0.85
N ARG A 308 -6.76 -22.83 -0.77
CA ARG A 308 -7.70 -22.50 -1.85
C ARG A 308 -7.79 -21.00 -2.07
N LEU A 309 -7.85 -20.20 -0.98
CA LEU A 309 -7.95 -18.75 -1.05
C LEU A 309 -6.66 -18.13 -1.59
N LEU A 310 -5.50 -18.54 -1.07
CA LEU A 310 -4.20 -18.07 -1.56
C LEU A 310 -3.98 -18.44 -3.01
N GLY A 311 -4.34 -19.66 -3.43
CA GLY A 311 -4.26 -20.11 -4.81
C GLY A 311 -5.02 -19.20 -5.76
N ALA A 312 -6.26 -18.85 -5.40
CA ALA A 312 -7.07 -17.92 -6.20
C ALA A 312 -6.52 -16.50 -6.22
N PHE A 313 -6.02 -15.98 -5.10
CA PHE A 313 -5.39 -14.66 -5.07
C PHE A 313 -4.17 -14.61 -6.00
N LEU A 314 -3.35 -15.67 -5.99
CA LEU A 314 -2.19 -15.79 -6.87
C LEU A 314 -2.58 -15.92 -8.34
N GLU A 315 -3.61 -16.69 -8.65
CA GLU A 315 -4.12 -16.83 -10.01
C GLU A 315 -4.53 -15.47 -10.58
N ILE A 316 -5.34 -14.71 -9.84
CA ILE A 316 -5.75 -13.36 -10.24
C ILE A 316 -4.53 -12.44 -10.36
N ALA A 317 -3.63 -12.44 -9.38
CA ALA A 317 -2.45 -11.59 -9.38
C ALA A 317 -1.51 -11.90 -10.55
N ARG A 318 -1.31 -13.20 -10.89
CA ARG A 318 -0.53 -13.62 -12.07
C ARG A 318 -1.17 -13.16 -13.37
N ALA A 319 -2.48 -13.40 -13.53
CA ALA A 319 -3.22 -13.04 -14.74
C ALA A 319 -3.21 -11.53 -14.99
N ARG A 320 -3.19 -10.72 -13.93
CA ARG A 320 -3.18 -9.25 -14.03
C ARG A 320 -1.79 -8.63 -13.93
N GLY A 321 -0.75 -9.43 -13.78
CA GLY A 321 0.62 -8.92 -13.67
C GLY A 321 0.91 -8.16 -12.37
N LEU A 322 0.19 -8.44 -11.28
CA LEU A 322 0.34 -7.74 -10.00
C LEU A 322 1.54 -8.26 -9.19
N GLN A 323 2.07 -7.42 -8.34
CA GLN A 323 2.80 -7.84 -7.15
C GLN A 323 1.79 -8.03 -6.01
N LEU A 324 1.86 -9.15 -5.29
CA LEU A 324 0.99 -9.45 -4.16
C LEU A 324 1.84 -9.69 -2.91
N VAL A 325 1.64 -8.86 -1.89
CA VAL A 325 2.30 -8.98 -0.60
C VAL A 325 1.22 -9.16 0.47
N LEU A 326 1.26 -10.28 1.14
CA LEU A 326 0.29 -10.66 2.18
C LEU A 326 0.97 -10.63 3.55
N ALA A 327 0.23 -10.29 4.60
CA ALA A 327 0.66 -10.51 5.98
C ALA A 327 -0.29 -11.46 6.67
N ALA A 328 0.24 -12.45 7.38
CA ALA A 328 -0.55 -13.40 8.16
C ALA A 328 0.20 -13.85 9.42
N LYS A 329 -0.55 -14.37 10.38
CA LYS A 329 -0.04 -14.95 11.64
C LYS A 329 -0.37 -16.44 11.76
N GLU A 330 -1.38 -16.92 11.03
CA GLU A 330 -1.84 -18.30 11.12
C GLU A 330 -0.89 -19.26 10.38
N PRO A 331 -0.38 -20.33 11.03
CA PRO A 331 0.56 -21.27 10.42
C PRO A 331 0.04 -21.93 9.14
N ALA A 332 -1.27 -22.12 9.03
CA ALA A 332 -1.89 -22.68 7.83
C ALA A 332 -1.64 -21.81 6.59
N PHE A 333 -1.56 -20.48 6.75
CA PHE A 333 -1.23 -19.55 5.66
C PHE A 333 0.23 -19.68 5.25
N ALA A 334 1.17 -19.82 6.19
CA ALA A 334 2.58 -20.03 5.88
C ALA A 334 2.79 -21.35 5.12
N THR A 335 2.22 -22.45 5.61
CA THR A 335 2.29 -23.74 4.94
C THR A 335 1.68 -23.73 3.53
N ALA A 336 0.53 -23.05 3.37
CA ALA A 336 -0.11 -22.91 2.08
C ALA A 336 0.71 -22.03 1.13
N ALA A 337 1.32 -20.96 1.62
CA ALA A 337 2.17 -20.07 0.85
C ALA A 337 3.40 -20.81 0.30
N GLU A 338 4.10 -21.58 1.12
CA GLU A 338 5.23 -22.40 0.70
C GLU A 338 4.85 -23.40 -0.41
N ARG A 339 3.74 -24.11 -0.24
CA ARG A 339 3.23 -25.07 -1.26
C ARG A 339 2.89 -24.39 -2.59
N LEU A 340 2.40 -23.18 -2.56
CA LEU A 340 2.00 -22.40 -3.72
C LEU A 340 3.17 -21.59 -4.34
N GLY A 341 4.36 -21.64 -3.73
CA GLY A 341 5.58 -21.00 -4.21
C GLY A 341 5.62 -19.49 -3.95
N LEU A 342 4.97 -19.01 -2.87
CA LEU A 342 5.21 -17.66 -2.37
C LEU A 342 6.53 -17.67 -1.57
N GLU A 343 7.23 -16.54 -1.61
CA GLU A 343 8.32 -16.28 -0.67
C GLU A 343 7.77 -15.99 0.72
N VAL A 344 8.15 -16.78 1.71
CA VAL A 344 7.75 -16.56 3.10
C VAL A 344 8.85 -15.78 3.82
N VAL A 345 8.55 -14.55 4.20
CA VAL A 345 9.43 -13.66 4.94
C VAL A 345 9.06 -13.72 6.42
N SER A 346 9.88 -14.35 7.24
CA SER A 346 9.67 -14.47 8.69
C SER A 346 10.12 -13.20 9.43
N LEU A 347 9.23 -12.67 10.29
CA LEU A 347 9.44 -11.44 11.06
C LEU A 347 9.58 -11.69 12.55
#